data_40f3028290e380e4b466ec5d13bbc8fa
#
_entry.id   40f3028290e380e4b466ec5d13bbc8fa
#
_cell.length_a   1.000
_cell.length_b   1.000
_cell.length_c   1.000
_cell.angle_alpha   90.00
_cell.angle_beta   90.00
_cell.angle_gamma   90.00
#
_symmetry.space_group_name_H-M   'P 1'
#
loop_
_entity.id
_entity.type
_entity.pdbx_description
1 polymer ?
#
loop_
_entity_poly.entity_id
_entity_poly.type
_entity_poly.pdbx_seq_one_letter_code
_entity_poly.pdbx_strand_id
1 'polypeptide(L)'
;MSPATVITPNGVEKSKRTPLATPLPNPSLQVTADHKLKQIEAPVYAPSHGEVLLHIKATGVCGSDIHFWKAGRIGSLVVEGDCILGHEAAGIVLQCGSGVTNLKPGDRVAVEPGVPCGQCFLCLDGRYNLCEDVQFAGVYPYDGTIQRYKTHPAKWCHKLPDNVTYSEGALLEPLSVVMHGIKTAGLSLGRGAVVCGAGPIGLIALAAARASGAHPLIITDLEPRRLEFARKLVPTCQTYQVDRDLDAEANAKQIRKLFDVEAAGEYGAPDVVLECTGVESSVITGCYTARRGGTVMVIGVGREIMNNLPFMHLSLAEINLKFINRYRDTWPAGLQCLGGGILDLKSLVSHTYPLEKAMDALHTCSDLSNGSIKVQIIDEVDDVL
;
A
#
# COMPACT_ATOMS: atom_id res chain seq x y z
N MET A 1 35.43 -11.37 -5.46
CA MET A 1 34.42 -10.36 -5.72
C MET A 1 34.11 -9.68 -4.41
N SER A 2 34.40 -8.40 -4.27
CA SER A 2 34.04 -7.66 -3.05
C SER A 2 32.52 -7.61 -2.90
N PRO A 3 31.94 -7.77 -1.69
CA PRO A 3 30.51 -7.64 -1.49
C PRO A 3 30.07 -6.25 -1.93
N ALA A 4 28.95 -6.18 -2.65
CA ALA A 4 28.38 -4.93 -3.10
C ALA A 4 28.12 -4.01 -1.90
N THR A 5 28.70 -2.83 -1.92
CA THR A 5 28.56 -1.83 -0.85
C THR A 5 27.17 -1.24 -0.92
N VAL A 6 26.30 -1.57 0.02
CA VAL A 6 24.95 -1.02 0.11
C VAL A 6 25.01 0.38 0.72
N ILE A 7 24.71 1.41 -0.05
CA ILE A 7 24.71 2.81 0.39
C ILE A 7 23.33 3.14 0.99
N THR A 8 23.30 3.77 2.16
CA THR A 8 22.06 4.25 2.81
C THR A 8 21.65 5.64 2.27
N PRO A 9 20.42 6.14 2.56
CA PRO A 9 19.89 7.43 2.04
C PRO A 9 20.83 8.63 2.19
N ASN A 10 21.72 8.59 3.16
CA ASN A 10 22.69 9.66 3.42
C ASN A 10 24.09 9.34 2.86
N GLY A 11 24.21 8.38 1.95
CA GLY A 11 25.50 7.94 1.40
C GLY A 11 26.38 7.16 2.40
N VAL A 12 25.81 6.74 3.56
CA VAL A 12 26.55 5.99 4.57
C VAL A 12 26.45 4.50 4.25
N GLU A 13 27.59 3.86 4.02
CA GLU A 13 27.68 2.39 3.88
C GLU A 13 27.12 1.69 5.14
N LYS A 14 26.36 0.59 4.97
CA LYS A 14 25.88 -0.23 6.13
C LYS A 14 27.03 -0.59 7.08
N SER A 15 28.22 -0.81 6.56
CA SER A 15 29.45 -1.11 7.33
C SER A 15 29.96 0.05 8.22
N LYS A 16 29.48 1.29 8.00
CA LYS A 16 29.87 2.50 8.75
C LYS A 16 28.83 2.97 9.76
N ARG A 17 27.68 2.27 9.88
CA ARG A 17 26.69 2.61 10.91
C ARG A 17 27.21 2.24 12.30
N THR A 18 27.01 3.12 13.27
CA THR A 18 27.38 2.86 14.65
C THR A 18 26.33 1.95 15.31
N PRO A 19 26.71 0.73 15.75
CA PRO A 19 25.80 -0.09 16.54
C PRO A 19 25.35 0.66 17.80
N LEU A 20 24.19 0.28 18.32
CA LEU A 20 23.72 0.80 19.60
C LEU A 20 24.73 0.39 20.70
N ALA A 21 25.03 1.31 21.63
CA ALA A 21 25.99 1.05 22.71
C ALA A 21 25.58 -0.15 23.59
N THR A 22 24.27 -0.30 23.83
CA THR A 22 23.68 -1.47 24.48
C THR A 22 22.95 -2.29 23.43
N PRO A 23 23.32 -3.55 23.17
CA PRO A 23 22.61 -4.41 22.24
C PRO A 23 21.15 -4.63 22.71
N LEU A 24 20.22 -4.50 21.78
CA LEU A 24 18.80 -4.77 22.00
C LEU A 24 18.39 -5.98 21.16
N PRO A 25 17.52 -6.88 21.71
CA PRO A 25 16.94 -7.95 20.93
C PRO A 25 16.08 -7.38 19.80
N ASN A 26 16.41 -7.70 18.56
CA ASN A 26 15.71 -7.19 17.37
C ASN A 26 15.24 -8.35 16.48
N PRO A 27 14.27 -9.16 16.96
CA PRO A 27 13.67 -10.18 16.13
C PRO A 27 13.14 -9.55 14.85
N SER A 28 13.46 -10.16 13.71
CA SER A 28 13.20 -9.61 12.39
C SER A 28 12.90 -10.73 11.41
N LEU A 29 12.07 -10.46 10.39
CA LEU A 29 11.78 -11.40 9.33
C LEU A 29 12.37 -10.91 8.02
N GLN A 30 13.26 -11.70 7.44
CA GLN A 30 13.86 -11.43 6.14
C GLN A 30 13.44 -12.45 5.08
N VAL A 31 13.48 -12.04 3.83
CA VAL A 31 13.55 -12.90 2.67
C VAL A 31 15.03 -13.06 2.30
N THR A 32 15.43 -14.29 1.94
CA THR A 32 16.80 -14.59 1.51
C THR A 32 16.93 -14.56 -0.01
N ALA A 33 18.16 -14.51 -0.52
CA ALA A 33 18.44 -14.55 -1.97
C ALA A 33 17.85 -15.78 -2.68
N ASP A 34 17.66 -16.90 -1.96
CA ASP A 34 16.98 -18.11 -2.46
C ASP A 34 15.46 -18.13 -2.15
N HIS A 35 14.90 -16.96 -1.89
CA HIS A 35 13.47 -16.71 -1.69
C HIS A 35 12.85 -17.50 -0.52
N LYS A 36 13.59 -17.68 0.56
CA LYS A 36 13.07 -18.30 1.79
C LYS A 36 12.85 -17.24 2.86
N LEU A 37 11.83 -17.45 3.68
CA LEU A 37 11.64 -16.66 4.89
C LEU A 37 12.59 -17.16 5.97
N LYS A 38 13.23 -16.21 6.65
CA LYS A 38 14.14 -16.51 7.76
C LYS A 38 13.94 -15.50 8.89
N GLN A 39 13.70 -16.02 10.07
CA GLN A 39 13.69 -15.21 11.29
C GLN A 39 15.11 -15.04 11.79
N ILE A 40 15.50 -13.81 12.11
CA ILE A 40 16.86 -13.45 12.53
C ILE A 40 16.80 -12.46 13.69
N GLU A 41 17.94 -12.29 14.37
CA GLU A 41 18.24 -11.13 15.22
C GLU A 41 19.03 -10.12 14.39
N ALA A 42 18.38 -9.03 13.99
CA ALA A 42 19.03 -8.00 13.20
C ALA A 42 19.80 -7.00 14.07
N PRO A 43 20.89 -6.41 13.59
CA PRO A 43 21.62 -5.40 14.34
C PRO A 43 20.80 -4.12 14.50
N VAL A 44 20.85 -3.49 15.68
CA VAL A 44 20.25 -2.18 15.95
C VAL A 44 21.34 -1.11 15.90
N TYR A 45 21.08 -0.04 15.17
CA TYR A 45 22.01 1.05 14.98
C TYR A 45 21.53 2.32 15.70
N ALA A 46 22.47 3.11 16.21
CA ALA A 46 22.17 4.46 16.68
C ALA A 46 21.70 5.34 15.50
N PRO A 47 20.71 6.23 15.71
CA PRO A 47 20.24 7.11 14.66
C PRO A 47 21.33 8.12 14.26
N SER A 48 21.58 8.22 12.95
CA SER A 48 22.51 9.19 12.35
C SER A 48 21.89 10.59 12.31
N HIS A 49 22.61 11.56 11.70
CA HIS A 49 22.08 12.91 11.51
C HIS A 49 20.76 12.87 10.70
N GLY A 50 19.71 13.49 11.23
CA GLY A 50 18.38 13.55 10.61
C GLY A 50 17.56 12.24 10.72
N GLU A 51 18.06 11.21 11.39
CA GLU A 51 17.34 9.94 11.62
C GLU A 51 16.76 9.85 13.02
N VAL A 52 15.78 8.99 13.17
CA VAL A 52 15.24 8.53 14.46
C VAL A 52 15.40 7.02 14.59
N LEU A 53 15.57 6.53 15.80
CA LEU A 53 15.39 5.13 16.15
C LEU A 53 13.93 4.92 16.57
N LEU A 54 13.29 3.99 15.93
CA LEU A 54 11.88 3.62 16.15
C LEU A 54 11.79 2.24 16.80
N HIS A 55 10.84 2.08 17.72
CA HIS A 55 10.24 0.80 18.03
C HIS A 55 9.00 0.65 17.15
N ILE A 56 9.02 -0.32 16.25
CA ILE A 56 7.89 -0.60 15.34
C ILE A 56 6.83 -1.37 16.13
N LYS A 57 5.64 -0.79 16.27
CA LYS A 57 4.54 -1.37 17.05
C LYS A 57 3.53 -2.12 16.21
N ALA A 58 3.40 -1.75 14.93
CA ALA A 58 2.52 -2.42 13.99
C ALA A 58 3.13 -2.38 12.60
N THR A 59 3.08 -3.51 11.89
CA THR A 59 3.45 -3.61 10.47
C THR A 59 2.39 -4.41 9.73
N GLY A 60 1.79 -3.84 8.67
CA GLY A 60 0.92 -4.54 7.75
C GLY A 60 1.70 -5.48 6.82
N VAL A 61 1.15 -6.65 6.54
CA VAL A 61 1.65 -7.55 5.50
C VAL A 61 0.99 -7.18 4.17
N CYS A 62 1.81 -6.88 3.18
CA CYS A 62 1.38 -6.50 1.83
C CYS A 62 1.51 -7.68 0.85
N GLY A 63 0.72 -7.66 -0.21
CA GLY A 63 0.87 -8.60 -1.33
C GLY A 63 2.25 -8.55 -1.97
N SER A 64 2.92 -7.40 -1.95
CA SER A 64 4.30 -7.27 -2.45
C SER A 64 5.32 -8.06 -1.61
N ASP A 65 5.15 -8.16 -0.27
CA ASP A 65 5.98 -9.01 0.57
C ASP A 65 5.85 -10.48 0.15
N ILE A 66 4.62 -10.90 -0.20
CA ILE A 66 4.35 -12.25 -0.70
C ILE A 66 4.98 -12.47 -2.07
N HIS A 67 4.95 -11.47 -2.97
CA HIS A 67 5.61 -11.56 -4.27
C HIS A 67 7.13 -11.67 -4.14
N PHE A 68 7.77 -10.87 -3.28
CA PHE A 68 9.21 -10.97 -3.02
C PHE A 68 9.58 -12.32 -2.43
N TRP A 69 8.78 -12.86 -1.51
CA TRP A 69 9.00 -14.20 -0.98
C TRP A 69 8.81 -15.29 -2.02
N LYS A 70 7.67 -15.33 -2.73
CA LYS A 70 7.32 -16.48 -3.58
C LYS A 70 7.89 -16.41 -4.99
N ALA A 71 7.99 -15.22 -5.55
CA ALA A 71 8.46 -15.00 -6.93
C ALA A 71 9.83 -14.31 -7.01
N GLY A 72 10.35 -13.81 -5.88
CA GLY A 72 11.64 -13.12 -5.80
C GLY A 72 11.70 -11.78 -6.51
N ARG A 73 10.57 -11.30 -7.07
CA ARG A 73 10.55 -10.06 -7.85
C ARG A 73 9.16 -9.45 -8.01
N ILE A 74 9.15 -8.15 -8.29
CA ILE A 74 8.00 -7.40 -8.82
C ILE A 74 8.52 -6.54 -9.98
N GLY A 75 8.21 -6.91 -11.23
CA GLY A 75 8.79 -6.25 -12.39
C GLY A 75 10.32 -6.24 -12.34
N SER A 76 10.95 -5.07 -12.40
CA SER A 76 12.41 -4.88 -12.31
C SER A 76 12.99 -4.95 -10.89
N LEU A 77 12.15 -4.96 -9.85
CA LEU A 77 12.60 -5.06 -8.46
C LEU A 77 12.86 -6.52 -8.13
N VAL A 78 14.12 -6.91 -8.00
CA VAL A 78 14.59 -8.29 -7.80
C VAL A 78 15.26 -8.44 -6.43
N VAL A 79 14.97 -9.55 -5.75
CA VAL A 79 15.64 -9.93 -4.50
C VAL A 79 16.93 -10.65 -4.83
N GLU A 80 18.06 -9.96 -4.78
CA GLU A 80 19.38 -10.51 -5.09
C GLU A 80 20.20 -10.85 -3.82
N GLY A 81 19.64 -10.58 -2.64
CA GLY A 81 20.27 -10.82 -1.35
C GLY A 81 19.27 -10.77 -0.21
N ASP A 82 19.75 -10.98 1.00
CA ASP A 82 18.92 -10.96 2.20
C ASP A 82 18.36 -9.56 2.47
N CYS A 83 17.04 -9.47 2.74
CA CYS A 83 16.36 -8.21 3.01
C CYS A 83 15.22 -8.42 4.01
N ILE A 84 15.15 -7.59 5.05
CA ILE A 84 14.00 -7.58 5.96
C ILE A 84 12.79 -7.03 5.21
N LEU A 85 11.65 -7.72 5.30
CA LEU A 85 10.40 -7.36 4.64
C LEU A 85 9.62 -6.29 5.41
N GLY A 86 8.50 -5.82 4.82
CA GLY A 86 7.52 -4.92 5.42
C GLY A 86 7.78 -3.44 5.15
N HIS A 87 6.67 -2.71 4.93
CA HIS A 87 6.71 -1.29 4.58
C HIS A 87 5.44 -0.52 5.00
N GLU A 88 4.46 -1.18 5.59
CA GLU A 88 3.24 -0.55 6.10
C GLU A 88 3.33 -0.45 7.63
N ALA A 89 3.97 0.58 8.20
CA ALA A 89 4.32 0.56 9.61
C ALA A 89 3.99 1.82 10.40
N ALA A 90 3.77 1.60 11.69
CA ALA A 90 3.70 2.65 12.69
C ALA A 90 4.46 2.22 13.96
N GLY A 91 4.98 3.19 14.68
CA GLY A 91 5.77 2.93 15.88
C GLY A 91 5.96 4.17 16.74
N ILE A 92 6.87 4.07 17.70
CA ILE A 92 7.22 5.14 18.63
C ILE A 92 8.68 5.51 18.46
N VAL A 93 8.97 6.80 18.55
CA VAL A 93 10.35 7.33 18.53
C VAL A 93 11.00 7.04 19.87
N LEU A 94 12.11 6.31 19.87
CA LEU A 94 12.92 6.03 21.06
C LEU A 94 14.05 7.03 21.19
N GLN A 95 14.74 7.35 20.09
CA GLN A 95 15.90 8.23 20.09
C GLN A 95 15.92 9.08 18.81
N CYS A 96 16.39 10.32 18.95
CA CYS A 96 16.62 11.22 17.81
C CYS A 96 18.12 11.41 17.59
N GLY A 97 18.54 11.31 16.33
CA GLY A 97 19.87 11.71 15.90
C GLY A 97 20.01 13.23 15.86
N SER A 98 21.24 13.70 15.70
CA SER A 98 21.49 15.14 15.58
C SER A 98 20.73 15.76 14.39
N GLY A 99 20.30 17.03 14.52
CA GLY A 99 19.58 17.75 13.48
C GLY A 99 18.08 17.43 13.37
N VAL A 100 17.56 16.46 14.13
CA VAL A 100 16.10 16.20 14.21
C VAL A 100 15.44 17.28 15.05
N THR A 101 14.48 18.01 14.47
CA THR A 101 13.75 19.10 15.14
C THR A 101 12.23 18.91 15.13
N ASN A 102 11.73 18.03 14.27
CA ASN A 102 10.30 17.78 14.08
C ASN A 102 9.73 16.66 14.95
N LEU A 103 10.60 15.84 15.55
CA LEU A 103 10.24 14.69 16.39
C LEU A 103 11.04 14.70 17.70
N LYS A 104 10.49 14.01 18.71
CA LYS A 104 11.14 13.75 20.00
C LYS A 104 10.85 12.32 20.47
N PRO A 105 11.65 11.77 21.40
CA PRO A 105 11.34 10.50 22.04
C PRO A 105 9.92 10.51 22.64
N GLY A 106 9.20 9.42 22.47
CA GLY A 106 7.80 9.26 22.86
C GLY A 106 6.78 9.71 21.79
N ASP A 107 7.18 10.37 20.69
CA ASP A 107 6.26 10.68 19.60
C ASP A 107 5.84 9.38 18.88
N ARG A 108 4.53 9.21 18.72
CA ARG A 108 3.91 8.13 17.95
C ARG A 108 3.90 8.53 16.47
N VAL A 109 4.35 7.65 15.57
CA VAL A 109 4.51 7.99 14.17
C VAL A 109 4.06 6.87 13.24
N ALA A 110 3.54 7.24 12.07
CA ALA A 110 3.46 6.37 10.91
C ALA A 110 4.72 6.56 10.05
N VAL A 111 5.22 5.48 9.46
CA VAL A 111 6.50 5.45 8.73
C VAL A 111 6.25 5.45 7.23
N GLU A 112 6.58 6.54 6.55
CA GLU A 112 6.58 6.60 5.09
C GLU A 112 7.85 5.89 4.56
N PRO A 113 7.71 4.70 3.96
CA PRO A 113 8.84 3.81 3.72
C PRO A 113 9.78 4.24 2.60
N GLY A 114 9.32 5.12 1.71
CA GLY A 114 10.07 5.59 0.55
C GLY A 114 10.91 6.82 0.84
N VAL A 115 12.24 6.71 0.72
CA VAL A 115 13.17 7.84 0.91
C VAL A 115 13.79 8.18 -0.44
N PRO A 116 13.33 9.25 -1.11
CA PRO A 116 13.87 9.69 -2.40
C PRO A 116 15.19 10.44 -2.24
N CYS A 117 15.94 10.62 -3.33
CA CYS A 117 17.22 11.33 -3.30
C CYS A 117 17.06 12.85 -3.02
N GLY A 118 15.87 13.42 -3.28
CA GLY A 118 15.56 14.84 -3.03
C GLY A 118 16.15 15.83 -4.04
N GLN A 119 16.95 15.41 -5.02
CA GLN A 119 17.68 16.29 -5.92
C GLN A 119 17.51 16.00 -7.41
N CYS A 120 16.99 14.82 -7.81
CA CYS A 120 16.72 14.55 -9.22
C CYS A 120 15.53 15.38 -9.71
N PHE A 121 15.36 15.48 -11.04
CA PHE A 121 14.30 16.29 -11.63
C PHE A 121 12.89 15.86 -11.17
N LEU A 122 12.67 14.58 -10.96
CA LEU A 122 11.39 14.04 -10.47
C LEU A 122 11.11 14.48 -9.02
N CYS A 123 12.13 14.44 -8.16
CA CYS A 123 12.01 14.97 -6.80
C CYS A 123 11.72 16.47 -6.78
N LEU A 124 12.41 17.24 -7.60
CA LEU A 124 12.23 18.71 -7.68
C LEU A 124 10.87 19.09 -8.29
N ASP A 125 10.33 18.24 -9.17
CA ASP A 125 8.97 18.38 -9.74
C ASP A 125 7.86 17.84 -8.81
N GLY A 126 8.20 17.42 -7.58
CA GLY A 126 7.25 16.87 -6.61
C GLY A 126 6.77 15.46 -6.93
N ARG A 127 7.36 14.78 -7.92
CA ARG A 127 7.07 13.37 -8.28
C ARG A 127 8.08 12.41 -7.65
N TYR A 128 8.35 12.59 -6.35
CA TYR A 128 9.38 11.87 -5.62
C TYR A 128 9.15 10.35 -5.56
N ASN A 129 7.91 9.90 -5.72
CA ASN A 129 7.56 8.47 -5.84
C ASN A 129 8.17 7.80 -7.08
N LEU A 130 8.55 8.58 -8.10
CA LEU A 130 9.19 8.12 -9.33
C LEU A 130 10.71 8.32 -9.32
N CYS A 131 11.30 8.76 -8.21
CA CYS A 131 12.75 8.88 -8.07
C CYS A 131 13.41 7.52 -8.31
N GLU A 132 14.36 7.47 -9.25
CA GLU A 132 15.07 6.21 -9.58
C GLU A 132 15.94 5.71 -8.41
N ASP A 133 16.45 6.65 -7.59
CA ASP A 133 17.26 6.36 -6.40
C ASP A 133 16.40 6.22 -5.12
N VAL A 134 15.09 6.01 -5.24
CA VAL A 134 14.23 5.86 -4.05
C VAL A 134 14.62 4.61 -3.28
N GLN A 135 14.93 4.80 -2.00
CA GLN A 135 15.22 3.71 -1.08
C GLN A 135 13.92 3.36 -0.36
N PHE A 136 13.34 2.22 -0.72
CA PHE A 136 12.05 1.84 -0.19
C PHE A 136 12.20 0.68 0.80
N ALA A 137 11.81 0.91 2.05
CA ALA A 137 11.89 -0.11 3.09
C ALA A 137 11.13 -1.39 2.70
N GLY A 138 11.76 -2.56 2.88
CA GLY A 138 11.18 -3.86 2.50
C GLY A 138 11.35 -4.22 1.02
N VAL A 139 12.06 -3.39 0.26
CA VAL A 139 12.46 -3.69 -1.14
C VAL A 139 13.98 -3.77 -1.19
N TYR A 140 14.52 -4.94 -1.58
CA TYR A 140 15.98 -5.15 -1.67
C TYR A 140 16.66 -4.00 -2.41
N PRO A 141 17.78 -3.46 -1.90
CA PRO A 141 18.55 -3.91 -0.74
C PRO A 141 18.18 -3.20 0.60
N TYR A 142 17.03 -2.57 0.73
CA TYR A 142 16.67 -1.70 1.85
C TYR A 142 15.76 -2.43 2.86
N ASP A 143 16.31 -2.70 4.06
CA ASP A 143 15.61 -3.41 5.12
C ASP A 143 14.27 -2.74 5.50
N GLY A 144 13.25 -3.57 5.66
CA GLY A 144 11.88 -3.18 5.94
C GLY A 144 11.55 -3.01 7.43
N THR A 145 10.27 -3.12 7.73
CA THR A 145 9.69 -2.81 9.04
C THR A 145 9.23 -4.03 9.82
N ILE A 146 9.33 -5.27 9.28
CA ILE A 146 9.08 -6.49 10.05
C ILE A 146 10.31 -6.77 10.93
N GLN A 147 10.54 -5.88 11.88
CA GLN A 147 11.58 -5.93 12.90
C GLN A 147 11.17 -5.03 14.06
N ARG A 148 11.69 -5.30 15.28
CA ARG A 148 11.34 -4.50 16.47
C ARG A 148 11.89 -3.09 16.38
N TYR A 149 13.16 -2.94 16.06
CA TYR A 149 13.83 -1.64 16.04
C TYR A 149 14.35 -1.30 14.65
N LYS A 150 14.07 -0.07 14.22
CA LYS A 150 14.50 0.43 12.92
C LYS A 150 14.92 1.88 13.00
N THR A 151 16.06 2.25 12.40
CA THR A 151 16.37 3.66 12.11
C THR A 151 15.68 4.09 10.82
N HIS A 152 15.15 5.32 10.82
CA HIS A 152 14.50 5.91 9.65
C HIS A 152 14.69 7.43 9.64
N PRO A 153 14.78 8.10 8.46
CA PRO A 153 14.86 9.55 8.43
C PRO A 153 13.61 10.20 9.01
N ALA A 154 13.81 11.10 9.97
CA ALA A 154 12.73 11.79 10.70
C ALA A 154 11.76 12.56 9.79
N LYS A 155 12.23 13.02 8.62
CA LYS A 155 11.43 13.72 7.61
C LYS A 155 10.29 12.84 7.06
N TRP A 156 10.48 11.52 7.04
CA TRP A 156 9.54 10.52 6.50
C TRP A 156 8.82 9.76 7.62
N CYS A 157 8.77 10.34 8.82
CA CYS A 157 7.98 9.88 9.95
C CYS A 157 6.91 10.93 10.26
N HIS A 158 5.65 10.53 10.22
CA HIS A 158 4.50 11.41 10.38
C HIS A 158 3.84 11.17 11.73
N LYS A 159 3.70 12.21 12.58
CA LYS A 159 3.07 12.10 13.89
C LYS A 159 1.64 11.61 13.78
N LEU A 160 1.30 10.57 14.55
CA LEU A 160 -0.06 10.09 14.68
C LEU A 160 -0.88 11.02 15.57
N PRO A 161 -2.13 11.35 15.21
CA PRO A 161 -3.10 11.92 16.12
C PRO A 161 -3.31 11.02 17.34
N ASP A 162 -3.66 11.59 18.49
CA ASP A 162 -3.81 10.84 19.75
C ASP A 162 -4.88 9.74 19.68
N ASN A 163 -5.91 9.95 18.89
CA ASN A 163 -7.02 9.02 18.69
C ASN A 163 -6.77 7.95 17.60
N VAL A 164 -5.61 7.97 16.94
CA VAL A 164 -5.22 6.97 15.93
C VAL A 164 -4.28 5.95 16.56
N THR A 165 -4.61 4.67 16.49
CA THR A 165 -3.78 3.57 17.00
C THR A 165 -2.59 3.28 16.09
N TYR A 166 -1.59 2.52 16.57
CA TYR A 166 -0.49 2.05 15.70
C TYR A 166 -0.99 1.17 14.55
N SER A 167 -1.98 0.32 14.83
CA SER A 167 -2.61 -0.53 13.82
C SER A 167 -3.25 0.30 12.69
N GLU A 168 -3.95 1.38 13.02
CA GLU A 168 -4.50 2.32 12.03
C GLU A 168 -3.38 3.11 11.34
N GLY A 169 -2.34 3.51 12.08
CA GLY A 169 -1.17 4.18 11.53
C GLY A 169 -0.45 3.34 10.47
N ALA A 170 -0.40 2.02 10.65
CA ALA A 170 0.15 1.10 9.67
C ALA A 170 -0.71 1.00 8.38
N LEU A 171 -2.01 1.29 8.45
CA LEU A 171 -2.88 1.35 7.28
C LEU A 171 -2.69 2.64 6.45
N LEU A 172 -1.92 3.60 6.93
CA LEU A 172 -1.71 4.87 6.24
C LEU A 172 -0.95 4.68 4.91
N GLU A 173 -0.05 3.71 4.85
CA GLU A 173 0.68 3.39 3.62
C GLU A 173 -0.28 2.95 2.50
N PRO A 174 -1.07 1.87 2.63
CA PRO A 174 -2.01 1.46 1.59
C PRO A 174 -3.13 2.49 1.35
N LEU A 175 -3.54 3.26 2.36
CA LEU A 175 -4.45 4.39 2.18
C LEU A 175 -3.83 5.46 1.29
N SER A 176 -2.54 5.76 1.46
CA SER A 176 -1.81 6.72 0.64
C SER A 176 -1.74 6.32 -0.83
N VAL A 177 -1.56 5.03 -1.12
CA VAL A 177 -1.65 4.47 -2.49
C VAL A 177 -3.02 4.77 -3.10
N VAL A 178 -4.09 4.47 -2.37
CA VAL A 178 -5.47 4.69 -2.83
C VAL A 178 -5.76 6.18 -3.03
N MET A 179 -5.37 7.03 -2.09
CA MET A 179 -5.57 8.48 -2.20
C MET A 179 -4.85 9.06 -3.41
N HIS A 180 -3.63 8.58 -3.69
CA HIS A 180 -2.90 8.97 -4.88
C HIS A 180 -3.62 8.53 -6.16
N GLY A 181 -4.17 7.31 -6.19
CA GLY A 181 -4.98 6.79 -7.28
C GLY A 181 -6.24 7.64 -7.52
N ILE A 182 -7.00 7.92 -6.48
CA ILE A 182 -8.24 8.74 -6.55
C ILE A 182 -7.93 10.16 -7.07
N LYS A 183 -6.89 10.81 -6.54
CA LYS A 183 -6.44 12.14 -6.98
C LYS A 183 -6.02 12.13 -8.46
N THR A 184 -5.25 11.11 -8.87
CA THR A 184 -4.76 10.97 -10.27
C THR A 184 -5.88 10.60 -11.23
N ALA A 185 -6.88 9.82 -10.79
CA ALA A 185 -8.06 9.49 -11.57
C ALA A 185 -8.97 10.70 -11.83
N GLY A 186 -8.93 11.71 -10.95
CA GLY A 186 -9.81 12.87 -11.02
C GLY A 186 -11.23 12.58 -10.55
N LEU A 187 -11.38 11.66 -9.57
CA LEU A 187 -12.68 11.36 -9.00
C LEU A 187 -13.30 12.60 -8.37
N SER A 188 -14.54 12.90 -8.75
CA SER A 188 -15.26 14.12 -8.32
C SER A 188 -16.53 13.77 -7.57
N LEU A 189 -16.96 14.68 -6.67
CA LEU A 189 -18.20 14.60 -5.93
C LEU A 189 -19.41 14.37 -6.85
N GLY A 190 -20.28 13.41 -6.51
CA GLY A 190 -21.49 13.10 -7.24
C GLY A 190 -21.28 12.34 -8.56
N ARG A 191 -20.05 11.90 -8.85
CA ARG A 191 -19.77 11.10 -10.05
C ARG A 191 -19.65 9.62 -9.71
N GLY A 192 -20.12 8.78 -10.64
CA GLY A 192 -20.15 7.33 -10.46
C GLY A 192 -18.75 6.71 -10.51
N ALA A 193 -18.51 5.72 -9.63
CA ALA A 193 -17.26 4.98 -9.62
C ALA A 193 -17.47 3.48 -9.45
N VAL A 194 -16.56 2.70 -10.04
CA VAL A 194 -16.44 1.25 -9.84
C VAL A 194 -15.10 0.94 -9.21
N VAL A 195 -15.10 0.07 -8.21
CA VAL A 195 -13.89 -0.53 -7.63
C VAL A 195 -13.82 -1.98 -8.06
N CYS A 196 -12.79 -2.36 -8.78
CA CYS A 196 -12.56 -3.74 -9.19
C CYS A 196 -11.64 -4.45 -8.18
N GLY A 197 -12.18 -5.48 -7.53
CA GLY A 197 -11.52 -6.23 -6.45
C GLY A 197 -11.89 -5.73 -5.06
N ALA A 198 -12.32 -6.65 -4.19
CA ALA A 198 -12.63 -6.39 -2.78
C ALA A 198 -11.55 -6.99 -1.84
N GLY A 199 -10.28 -6.93 -2.28
CA GLY A 199 -9.12 -7.14 -1.43
C GLY A 199 -8.80 -5.90 -0.57
N PRO A 200 -7.70 -5.89 0.19
CA PRO A 200 -7.36 -4.78 1.10
C PRO A 200 -7.36 -3.41 0.39
N ILE A 201 -6.69 -3.30 -0.75
CA ILE A 201 -6.61 -2.05 -1.53
C ILE A 201 -8.00 -1.64 -2.05
N GLY A 202 -8.79 -2.59 -2.58
CA GLY A 202 -10.12 -2.29 -3.09
C GLY A 202 -11.10 -1.85 -2.00
N LEU A 203 -11.02 -2.44 -0.81
CA LEU A 203 -11.85 -2.03 0.33
C LEU A 203 -11.47 -0.63 0.85
N ILE A 204 -10.18 -0.31 0.90
CA ILE A 204 -9.72 1.06 1.21
C ILE A 204 -10.18 2.02 0.09
N ALA A 205 -10.07 1.60 -1.19
CA ALA A 205 -10.53 2.41 -2.32
C ALA A 205 -12.04 2.66 -2.28
N LEU A 206 -12.84 1.66 -1.88
CA LEU A 206 -14.28 1.80 -1.68
C LEU A 206 -14.62 2.85 -0.61
N ALA A 207 -13.98 2.74 0.56
CA ALA A 207 -14.19 3.67 1.66
C ALA A 207 -13.74 5.10 1.29
N ALA A 208 -12.57 5.24 0.68
CA ALA A 208 -12.03 6.53 0.26
C ALA A 208 -12.83 7.16 -0.89
N ALA A 209 -13.28 6.38 -1.88
CA ALA A 209 -14.16 6.87 -2.94
C ALA A 209 -15.50 7.35 -2.38
N ARG A 210 -16.09 6.63 -1.43
CA ARG A 210 -17.30 7.08 -0.72
C ARG A 210 -17.07 8.39 0.02
N ALA A 211 -15.96 8.50 0.76
CA ALA A 211 -15.58 9.72 1.48
C ALA A 211 -15.32 10.90 0.51
N SER A 212 -14.84 10.62 -0.70
CA SER A 212 -14.66 11.61 -1.77
C SER A 212 -15.98 11.99 -2.48
N GLY A 213 -17.11 11.40 -2.07
CA GLY A 213 -18.45 11.71 -2.59
C GLY A 213 -18.81 11.01 -3.89
N ALA A 214 -18.16 9.89 -4.24
CA ALA A 214 -18.54 9.06 -5.38
C ALA A 214 -19.95 8.51 -5.21
N HIS A 215 -20.79 8.67 -6.25
CA HIS A 215 -22.14 8.10 -6.29
C HIS A 215 -22.66 8.04 -7.73
N PRO A 216 -23.26 6.92 -8.19
CA PRO A 216 -23.29 5.59 -7.55
C PRO A 216 -21.90 4.99 -7.37
N LEU A 217 -21.76 4.10 -6.39
CA LEU A 217 -20.48 3.42 -6.09
C LEU A 217 -20.70 1.90 -6.08
N ILE A 218 -20.01 1.21 -6.94
CA ILE A 218 -20.07 -0.24 -7.11
C ILE A 218 -18.72 -0.86 -6.80
N ILE A 219 -18.70 -2.02 -6.13
CA ILE A 219 -17.50 -2.84 -5.97
C ILE A 219 -17.73 -4.24 -6.55
N THR A 220 -16.71 -4.78 -7.19
CA THR A 220 -16.77 -6.10 -7.82
C THR A 220 -15.72 -7.04 -7.23
N ASP A 221 -16.04 -8.32 -7.12
CA ASP A 221 -15.08 -9.38 -6.76
C ASP A 221 -15.63 -10.73 -7.23
N LEU A 222 -14.77 -11.76 -7.28
CA LEU A 222 -15.16 -13.15 -7.49
C LEU A 222 -15.73 -13.78 -6.24
N GLU A 223 -15.30 -13.33 -5.05
CA GLU A 223 -15.59 -13.96 -3.77
C GLU A 223 -16.77 -13.29 -3.06
N PRO A 224 -17.92 -14.00 -2.88
CA PRO A 224 -19.11 -13.41 -2.26
C PRO A 224 -18.88 -12.87 -0.85
N ARG A 225 -18.02 -13.55 -0.07
CA ARG A 225 -17.69 -13.14 1.32
C ARG A 225 -17.02 -11.77 1.36
N ARG A 226 -16.16 -11.46 0.39
CA ARG A 226 -15.51 -10.14 0.28
C ARG A 226 -16.51 -9.05 -0.09
N LEU A 227 -17.47 -9.35 -0.96
CA LEU A 227 -18.56 -8.44 -1.31
C LEU A 227 -19.50 -8.19 -0.13
N GLU A 228 -19.78 -9.21 0.70
CA GLU A 228 -20.53 -9.06 1.93
C GLU A 228 -19.79 -8.12 2.92
N PHE A 229 -18.49 -8.30 3.07
CA PHE A 229 -17.67 -7.39 3.88
C PHE A 229 -17.70 -5.96 3.34
N ALA A 230 -17.59 -5.77 2.03
CA ALA A 230 -17.67 -4.46 1.40
C ALA A 230 -19.00 -3.75 1.72
N ARG A 231 -20.14 -4.46 1.70
CA ARG A 231 -21.46 -3.91 2.09
C ARG A 231 -21.52 -3.54 3.58
N LYS A 232 -20.82 -4.27 4.45
CA LYS A 232 -20.72 -3.91 5.87
C LYS A 232 -19.87 -2.66 6.08
N LEU A 233 -18.77 -2.55 5.34
CA LEU A 233 -17.85 -1.41 5.41
C LEU A 233 -18.48 -0.12 4.85
N VAL A 234 -19.16 -0.22 3.71
CA VAL A 234 -19.83 0.92 3.04
C VAL A 234 -21.25 0.52 2.65
N PRO A 235 -22.24 0.66 3.56
CA PRO A 235 -23.60 0.17 3.33
C PRO A 235 -24.32 0.78 2.11
N THR A 236 -23.85 1.90 1.62
CA THR A 236 -24.41 2.60 0.44
C THR A 236 -23.82 2.14 -0.89
N CYS A 237 -22.84 1.24 -0.89
CA CYS A 237 -22.31 0.69 -2.13
C CYS A 237 -23.22 -0.42 -2.67
N GLN A 238 -23.17 -0.59 -3.98
CA GLN A 238 -23.71 -1.77 -4.65
C GLN A 238 -22.54 -2.75 -4.90
N THR A 239 -22.88 -4.03 -5.04
CA THR A 239 -21.88 -5.08 -5.27
C THR A 239 -22.24 -5.86 -6.51
N TYR A 240 -21.23 -6.26 -7.27
CA TYR A 240 -21.35 -7.18 -8.39
C TYR A 240 -20.38 -8.34 -8.23
N GLN A 241 -20.90 -9.56 -8.17
CA GLN A 241 -20.07 -10.74 -8.23
C GLN A 241 -19.72 -11.02 -9.68
N VAL A 242 -18.42 -10.99 -10.00
CA VAL A 242 -17.93 -11.25 -11.35
C VAL A 242 -18.28 -12.67 -11.76
N ASP A 243 -18.97 -12.80 -12.87
CA ASP A 243 -19.35 -14.09 -13.45
C ASP A 243 -18.17 -14.63 -14.30
N ARG A 244 -17.69 -15.80 -13.92
CA ARG A 244 -16.55 -16.45 -14.59
C ARG A 244 -16.89 -17.04 -15.96
N ASP A 245 -18.19 -17.26 -16.22
CA ASP A 245 -18.69 -17.80 -17.48
C ASP A 245 -18.88 -16.70 -18.54
N LEU A 246 -18.84 -15.43 -18.11
CA LEU A 246 -18.91 -14.27 -18.98
C LEU A 246 -17.52 -13.73 -19.31
N ASP A 247 -17.35 -13.24 -20.51
CA ASP A 247 -16.17 -12.47 -20.89
C ASP A 247 -16.13 -11.08 -20.22
N ALA A 248 -15.04 -10.36 -20.41
CA ALA A 248 -14.83 -9.06 -19.79
C ALA A 248 -15.86 -8.00 -20.23
N GLU A 249 -16.25 -8.00 -21.51
CA GLU A 249 -17.23 -7.07 -22.07
C GLU A 249 -18.64 -7.37 -21.54
N ALA A 250 -19.00 -8.65 -21.45
CA ALA A 250 -20.31 -9.07 -20.91
C ALA A 250 -20.43 -8.75 -19.41
N ASN A 251 -19.38 -8.99 -18.61
CA ASN A 251 -19.34 -8.55 -17.21
C ASN A 251 -19.48 -7.03 -17.09
N ALA A 252 -18.77 -6.26 -17.93
CA ALA A 252 -18.89 -4.81 -17.95
C ALA A 252 -20.31 -4.33 -18.26
N LYS A 253 -21.00 -4.97 -19.19
CA LYS A 253 -22.42 -4.68 -19.51
C LYS A 253 -23.31 -4.90 -18.29
N GLN A 254 -23.10 -5.96 -17.50
CA GLN A 254 -23.87 -6.18 -16.27
C GLN A 254 -23.56 -5.12 -15.20
N ILE A 255 -22.28 -4.76 -15.02
CA ILE A 255 -21.88 -3.71 -14.08
C ILE A 255 -22.53 -2.38 -14.46
N ARG A 256 -22.53 -2.01 -15.74
CA ARG A 256 -23.15 -0.76 -16.25
C ARG A 256 -24.67 -0.70 -16.02
N LYS A 257 -25.38 -1.83 -15.92
CA LYS A 257 -26.81 -1.87 -15.56
C LYS A 257 -27.09 -1.44 -14.12
N LEU A 258 -26.07 -1.46 -13.24
CA LEU A 258 -26.21 -0.95 -11.87
C LEU A 258 -26.10 0.57 -11.79
N PHE A 259 -25.86 1.22 -12.90
CA PHE A 259 -25.88 2.67 -13.06
C PHE A 259 -27.11 3.08 -13.86
N ASP A 260 -27.53 4.32 -13.74
CA ASP A 260 -28.71 4.84 -14.44
C ASP A 260 -28.41 5.17 -15.92
N VAL A 261 -27.84 4.19 -16.64
CA VAL A 261 -27.47 4.36 -18.05
C VAL A 261 -28.71 4.40 -18.95
N GLU A 262 -29.80 3.73 -18.56
CA GLU A 262 -31.04 3.71 -19.35
C GLU A 262 -31.71 5.08 -19.38
N ALA A 263 -31.76 5.78 -18.26
CA ALA A 263 -32.39 7.11 -18.17
C ALA A 263 -31.43 8.26 -18.51
N ALA A 264 -30.17 8.18 -18.04
CA ALA A 264 -29.19 9.26 -18.19
C ALA A 264 -28.20 9.04 -19.37
N GLY A 265 -28.34 7.93 -20.10
CA GLY A 265 -27.42 7.58 -21.18
C GLY A 265 -25.97 7.42 -20.68
N GLU A 266 -25.02 7.75 -21.52
CA GLU A 266 -23.60 7.65 -21.21
C GLU A 266 -23.17 8.53 -20.01
N TYR A 267 -23.92 9.60 -19.72
CA TYR A 267 -23.67 10.44 -18.54
C TYR A 267 -23.89 9.70 -17.22
N GLY A 268 -24.83 8.74 -17.17
CA GLY A 268 -25.08 7.90 -16.01
C GLY A 268 -24.00 6.83 -15.78
N ALA A 269 -23.16 6.51 -16.78
CA ALA A 269 -22.12 5.51 -16.65
C ALA A 269 -20.95 6.01 -15.77
N PRO A 270 -20.13 5.09 -15.17
CA PRO A 270 -19.09 5.49 -14.22
C PRO A 270 -17.99 6.33 -14.85
N ASP A 271 -17.66 7.43 -14.21
CA ASP A 271 -16.53 8.29 -14.58
C ASP A 271 -15.19 7.64 -14.36
N VAL A 272 -15.07 6.93 -13.23
CA VAL A 272 -13.81 6.36 -12.75
C VAL A 272 -13.98 4.88 -12.44
N VAL A 273 -13.06 4.09 -12.92
CA VAL A 273 -12.85 2.70 -12.49
C VAL A 273 -11.52 2.63 -11.75
N LEU A 274 -11.55 2.25 -10.47
CA LEU A 274 -10.38 1.99 -9.65
C LEU A 274 -10.08 0.50 -9.72
N GLU A 275 -9.11 0.12 -10.51
CA GLU A 275 -8.71 -1.27 -10.71
C GLU A 275 -7.69 -1.67 -9.65
N CYS A 276 -8.09 -2.55 -8.72
CA CYS A 276 -7.32 -2.91 -7.53
C CYS A 276 -6.84 -4.37 -7.52
N THR A 277 -7.02 -5.10 -8.63
CA THR A 277 -6.63 -6.52 -8.72
C THR A 277 -5.31 -6.74 -9.43
N GLY A 278 -5.02 -5.94 -10.46
CA GLY A 278 -3.92 -6.15 -11.40
C GLY A 278 -4.12 -7.34 -12.34
N VAL A 279 -5.32 -7.95 -12.37
CA VAL A 279 -5.64 -9.06 -13.25
C VAL A 279 -6.07 -8.55 -14.62
N GLU A 280 -5.49 -9.07 -15.71
CA GLU A 280 -5.73 -8.60 -17.08
C GLU A 280 -7.23 -8.56 -17.44
N SER A 281 -7.99 -9.62 -17.12
CA SER A 281 -9.44 -9.64 -17.40
C SER A 281 -10.21 -8.56 -16.62
N SER A 282 -9.78 -8.24 -15.39
CA SER A 282 -10.37 -7.18 -14.59
C SER A 282 -10.05 -5.79 -15.16
N VAL A 283 -8.82 -5.57 -15.61
CA VAL A 283 -8.44 -4.31 -16.32
C VAL A 283 -9.28 -4.15 -17.58
N ILE A 284 -9.46 -5.21 -18.38
CA ILE A 284 -10.27 -5.19 -19.59
C ILE A 284 -11.74 -4.90 -19.26
N THR A 285 -12.29 -5.57 -18.25
CA THR A 285 -13.65 -5.29 -17.75
C THR A 285 -13.79 -3.82 -17.35
N GLY A 286 -12.80 -3.26 -16.64
CA GLY A 286 -12.75 -1.85 -16.30
C GLY A 286 -12.78 -0.93 -17.52
N CYS A 287 -12.02 -1.29 -18.58
CA CYS A 287 -11.99 -0.53 -19.83
C CYS A 287 -13.38 -0.46 -20.50
N TYR A 288 -14.13 -1.55 -20.51
CA TYR A 288 -15.50 -1.56 -21.07
C TYR A 288 -16.54 -0.96 -20.12
N THR A 289 -16.23 -0.88 -18.82
CA THR A 289 -17.15 -0.34 -17.81
C THR A 289 -17.13 1.18 -17.80
N ALA A 290 -15.97 1.82 -17.92
CA ALA A 290 -15.83 3.26 -17.91
C ALA A 290 -16.66 3.93 -19.01
N ARG A 291 -17.23 5.11 -18.71
CA ARG A 291 -17.90 5.91 -19.73
C ARG A 291 -16.92 6.47 -20.75
N ARG A 292 -17.44 6.97 -21.86
CA ARG A 292 -16.65 7.77 -22.83
C ARG A 292 -16.04 8.97 -22.13
N GLY A 293 -14.74 9.22 -22.38
CA GLY A 293 -13.96 10.26 -21.71
C GLY A 293 -13.67 9.98 -20.24
N GLY A 294 -14.03 8.79 -19.71
CA GLY A 294 -13.77 8.39 -18.34
C GLY A 294 -12.32 7.94 -18.11
N THR A 295 -12.06 7.49 -16.89
CA THR A 295 -10.72 7.06 -16.47
C THR A 295 -10.75 5.66 -15.86
N VAL A 296 -9.89 4.77 -16.34
CA VAL A 296 -9.51 3.52 -15.65
C VAL A 296 -8.17 3.75 -14.97
N MET A 297 -8.17 3.71 -13.66
CA MET A 297 -7.00 3.88 -12.80
C MET A 297 -6.54 2.52 -12.28
N VAL A 298 -5.43 2.02 -12.80
CA VAL A 298 -4.84 0.75 -12.38
C VAL A 298 -3.95 1.00 -11.16
N ILE A 299 -4.35 0.41 -10.05
CA ILE A 299 -3.67 0.45 -8.75
C ILE A 299 -3.08 -0.93 -8.43
N GLY A 300 -3.79 -1.99 -8.85
CA GLY A 300 -3.36 -3.37 -8.62
C GLY A 300 -2.05 -3.71 -9.32
N VAL A 301 -1.23 -4.52 -8.65
CA VAL A 301 0.01 -5.05 -9.23
C VAL A 301 -0.32 -6.32 -10.01
N GLY A 302 -0.03 -6.32 -11.30
CA GLY A 302 -0.38 -7.39 -12.21
C GLY A 302 0.82 -8.06 -12.88
N ARG A 303 0.53 -8.74 -13.99
CA ARG A 303 1.56 -9.34 -14.86
C ARG A 303 2.41 -8.27 -15.53
N GLU A 304 3.65 -8.62 -15.85
CA GLU A 304 4.59 -7.72 -16.54
C GLU A 304 4.07 -7.26 -17.91
N ILE A 305 3.37 -8.14 -18.62
CA ILE A 305 2.81 -7.85 -19.96
C ILE A 305 1.33 -8.26 -19.97
N MET A 306 0.47 -7.36 -20.47
CA MET A 306 -0.94 -7.60 -20.78
C MET A 306 -1.14 -7.49 -22.28
N ASN A 307 -1.71 -8.54 -22.90
CA ASN A 307 -1.76 -8.67 -24.36
C ASN A 307 -3.12 -8.30 -24.98
N ASN A 308 -4.21 -8.32 -24.18
CA ASN A 308 -5.57 -8.26 -24.71
C ASN A 308 -6.30 -6.96 -24.41
N LEU A 309 -5.59 -5.87 -24.18
CA LEU A 309 -6.22 -4.57 -23.91
C LEU A 309 -7.05 -4.11 -25.13
N PRO A 310 -8.30 -3.63 -24.94
CA PRO A 310 -9.20 -3.25 -26.02
C PRO A 310 -8.81 -1.87 -26.59
N PHE A 311 -7.69 -1.81 -27.29
CA PHE A 311 -7.06 -0.56 -27.75
C PHE A 311 -8.02 0.33 -28.55
N MET A 312 -8.76 -0.23 -29.54
CA MET A 312 -9.66 0.58 -30.36
C MET A 312 -10.87 1.08 -29.56
N HIS A 313 -11.37 0.31 -28.58
CA HIS A 313 -12.43 0.76 -27.70
C HIS A 313 -11.96 1.96 -26.84
N LEU A 314 -10.79 1.86 -26.23
CA LEU A 314 -10.20 2.96 -25.46
C LEU A 314 -9.99 4.20 -26.33
N SER A 315 -9.43 4.03 -27.51
CA SER A 315 -9.10 5.11 -28.44
C SER A 315 -10.36 5.85 -28.94
N LEU A 316 -11.37 5.12 -29.44
CA LEU A 316 -12.59 5.73 -30.01
C LEU A 316 -13.54 6.31 -28.93
N ALA A 317 -13.40 5.89 -27.69
CA ALA A 317 -14.15 6.40 -26.55
C ALA A 317 -13.35 7.44 -25.73
N GLU A 318 -12.12 7.76 -26.10
CA GLU A 318 -11.20 8.64 -25.35
C GLU A 318 -11.09 8.26 -23.86
N ILE A 319 -11.09 6.95 -23.55
CA ILE A 319 -10.96 6.46 -22.19
C ILE A 319 -9.49 6.55 -21.77
N ASN A 320 -9.25 7.20 -20.63
CA ASN A 320 -7.91 7.34 -20.07
C ASN A 320 -7.54 6.09 -19.29
N LEU A 321 -6.54 5.34 -19.75
CA LEU A 321 -5.92 4.27 -18.97
C LEU A 321 -4.71 4.86 -18.25
N LYS A 322 -4.81 4.97 -16.91
CA LYS A 322 -3.80 5.58 -16.05
C LYS A 322 -3.23 4.57 -15.06
N PHE A 323 -2.02 4.85 -14.61
CA PHE A 323 -1.29 4.02 -13.65
C PHE A 323 -0.73 4.90 -12.54
N ILE A 324 -0.51 4.31 -11.38
CA ILE A 324 0.25 4.91 -10.30
C ILE A 324 1.39 3.97 -9.89
N ASN A 325 2.44 4.55 -9.33
CA ASN A 325 3.48 3.84 -8.62
C ASN A 325 3.55 4.42 -7.20
N ARG A 326 3.17 3.59 -6.21
CA ARG A 326 3.14 4.03 -4.81
C ARG A 326 2.29 5.30 -4.63
N TYR A 327 2.84 6.37 -4.07
CA TYR A 327 2.13 7.62 -3.75
C TYR A 327 3.09 8.80 -3.66
N ARG A 328 2.51 9.99 -3.69
CA ARG A 328 3.20 11.24 -3.36
C ARG A 328 2.22 12.21 -2.71
N ASP A 329 2.68 12.96 -1.70
CA ASP A 329 1.94 14.08 -1.08
C ASP A 329 0.52 13.68 -0.61
N THR A 330 0.42 12.53 0.07
CA THR A 330 -0.87 11.98 0.55
C THR A 330 -0.90 11.74 2.06
N TRP A 331 0.26 11.58 2.70
CA TRP A 331 0.37 11.22 4.11
C TRP A 331 -0.29 12.21 5.08
N PRO A 332 -0.05 13.53 4.99
CA PRO A 332 -0.72 14.49 5.86
C PRO A 332 -2.24 14.44 5.73
N ALA A 333 -2.75 14.34 4.49
CA ALA A 333 -4.18 14.26 4.23
C ALA A 333 -4.79 12.93 4.75
N GLY A 334 -4.06 11.82 4.59
CA GLY A 334 -4.47 10.51 5.14
C GLY A 334 -4.60 10.53 6.66
N LEU A 335 -3.65 11.15 7.36
CA LEU A 335 -3.72 11.36 8.81
C LEU A 335 -4.92 12.21 9.23
N GLN A 336 -5.25 13.26 8.48
CA GLN A 336 -6.44 14.07 8.71
C GLN A 336 -7.72 13.25 8.52
N CYS A 337 -7.76 12.36 7.52
CA CYS A 337 -8.91 11.49 7.30
C CYS A 337 -9.11 10.47 8.43
N LEU A 338 -8.03 9.86 8.92
CA LEU A 338 -8.09 8.92 10.04
C LEU A 338 -8.40 9.64 11.34
N GLY A 339 -7.63 10.67 11.69
CA GLY A 339 -7.77 11.42 12.94
C GLY A 339 -9.09 12.18 13.04
N GLY A 340 -9.62 12.68 11.91
CA GLY A 340 -10.91 13.38 11.82
C GLY A 340 -12.12 12.45 11.74
N GLY A 341 -11.92 11.12 11.71
CA GLY A 341 -13.02 10.14 11.63
C GLY A 341 -13.75 10.13 10.28
N ILE A 342 -13.14 10.68 9.23
CA ILE A 342 -13.69 10.63 7.86
C ILE A 342 -13.61 9.21 7.31
N LEU A 343 -12.54 8.50 7.68
CA LEU A 343 -12.31 7.10 7.33
C LEU A 343 -12.13 6.27 8.62
N ASP A 344 -12.93 5.22 8.76
CA ASP A 344 -12.73 4.16 9.75
C ASP A 344 -12.30 2.88 9.01
N LEU A 345 -11.04 2.51 9.16
CA LEU A 345 -10.43 1.36 8.50
C LEU A 345 -10.11 0.22 9.48
N LYS A 346 -10.47 0.34 10.76
CA LYS A 346 -10.14 -0.65 11.81
C LYS A 346 -10.59 -2.05 11.47
N SER A 347 -11.81 -2.19 10.93
CA SER A 347 -12.39 -3.48 10.59
C SER A 347 -11.66 -4.22 9.47
N LEU A 348 -10.78 -3.55 8.72
CA LEU A 348 -9.97 -4.19 7.68
C LEU A 348 -8.90 -5.12 8.27
N VAL A 349 -8.42 -4.84 9.47
CA VAL A 349 -7.43 -5.69 10.15
C VAL A 349 -8.14 -6.94 10.69
N SER A 350 -8.09 -7.99 9.91
CA SER A 350 -8.80 -9.25 10.17
C SER A 350 -7.97 -10.24 11.01
N HIS A 351 -6.65 -10.16 10.95
CA HIS A 351 -5.73 -11.06 11.67
C HIS A 351 -4.54 -10.27 12.20
N THR A 352 -4.15 -10.59 13.43
CA THR A 352 -2.96 -10.03 14.07
C THR A 352 -2.05 -11.14 14.58
N TYR A 353 -0.75 -10.94 14.47
CA TYR A 353 0.28 -11.87 14.95
C TYR A 353 1.34 -11.11 15.73
N PRO A 354 1.89 -11.69 16.82
CA PRO A 354 3.07 -11.11 17.46
C PRO A 354 4.29 -11.19 16.51
N LEU A 355 5.26 -10.31 16.72
CA LEU A 355 6.45 -10.22 15.85
C LEU A 355 7.22 -11.55 15.75
N GLU A 356 7.27 -12.32 16.83
CA GLU A 356 7.91 -13.64 16.87
C GLU A 356 7.21 -14.67 15.97
N LYS A 357 5.96 -14.40 15.55
CA LYS A 357 5.17 -15.20 14.60
C LYS A 357 4.98 -14.53 13.25
N ALA A 358 5.89 -13.64 12.88
CA ALA A 358 5.82 -12.92 11.60
C ALA A 358 5.77 -13.86 10.39
N MET A 359 6.40 -15.03 10.47
CA MET A 359 6.32 -16.06 9.43
C MET A 359 4.88 -16.57 9.23
N ASP A 360 4.16 -16.84 10.33
CA ASP A 360 2.77 -17.29 10.28
C ASP A 360 1.86 -16.20 9.67
N ALA A 361 2.15 -14.93 9.95
CA ALA A 361 1.43 -13.80 9.35
C ALA A 361 1.56 -13.77 7.82
N LEU A 362 2.78 -14.01 7.27
CA LEU A 362 3.00 -14.09 5.83
C LEU A 362 2.29 -15.30 5.23
N HIS A 363 2.34 -16.45 5.89
CA HIS A 363 1.61 -17.65 5.46
C HIS A 363 0.10 -17.38 5.38
N THR A 364 -0.46 -16.77 6.43
CA THR A 364 -1.89 -16.40 6.46
C THR A 364 -2.24 -15.42 5.33
N CYS A 365 -1.43 -14.39 5.10
CA CYS A 365 -1.65 -13.44 4.02
C CYS A 365 -1.57 -14.10 2.63
N SER A 366 -0.75 -15.14 2.47
CA SER A 366 -0.55 -15.85 1.20
C SER A 366 -1.64 -16.86 0.88
N ASP A 367 -2.45 -17.26 1.87
CA ASP A 367 -3.55 -18.21 1.70
C ASP A 367 -4.88 -17.47 1.54
N LEU A 368 -5.37 -17.41 0.30
CA LEU A 368 -6.62 -16.72 -0.03
C LEU A 368 -7.88 -17.44 0.51
N SER A 369 -7.76 -18.70 0.96
CA SER A 369 -8.89 -19.51 1.41
C SER A 369 -9.32 -19.20 2.85
N ASN A 370 -8.45 -18.61 3.68
CA ASN A 370 -8.68 -18.38 5.10
C ASN A 370 -9.55 -17.13 5.41
N GLY A 371 -9.94 -16.36 4.40
CA GLY A 371 -10.79 -15.19 4.55
C GLY A 371 -10.07 -13.94 5.09
N SER A 372 -8.74 -13.93 5.10
CA SER A 372 -7.98 -12.76 5.53
C SER A 372 -8.21 -11.57 4.60
N ILE A 373 -8.30 -10.37 5.20
CA ILE A 373 -8.35 -9.08 4.50
C ILE A 373 -6.99 -8.40 4.67
N LYS A 374 -6.75 -7.80 5.83
CA LYS A 374 -5.44 -7.26 6.18
C LYS A 374 -4.88 -8.04 7.36
N VAL A 375 -3.68 -8.53 7.20
CA VAL A 375 -2.90 -9.18 8.26
C VAL A 375 -1.91 -8.17 8.81
N GLN A 376 -1.78 -8.06 10.12
CA GLN A 376 -0.80 -7.21 10.77
C GLN A 376 0.06 -7.99 11.76
N ILE A 377 1.31 -7.56 11.85
CA ILE A 377 2.27 -8.00 12.87
C ILE A 377 2.35 -6.89 13.92
N ILE A 378 2.11 -7.25 15.17
CA ILE A 378 2.05 -6.32 16.31
C ILE A 378 3.17 -6.66 17.29
N ASP A 379 3.86 -5.66 17.78
CA ASP A 379 4.85 -5.80 18.86
C ASP A 379 4.36 -5.04 20.10
N GLU A 380 3.88 -5.78 21.10
CA GLU A 380 3.36 -5.26 22.36
C GLU A 380 4.42 -5.17 23.45
N VAL A 381 5.67 -5.55 23.15
CA VAL A 381 6.78 -5.45 24.11
C VAL A 381 6.96 -3.99 24.56
N ASP A 382 7.22 -3.80 25.85
CA ASP A 382 7.46 -2.47 26.41
C ASP A 382 8.70 -1.80 25.81
N ASP A 383 8.66 -0.48 25.76
CA ASP A 383 9.79 0.31 25.26
C ASP A 383 10.94 0.28 26.28
N VAL A 384 12.12 -0.11 25.83
CA VAL A 384 13.30 -0.32 26.69
C VAL A 384 14.30 0.85 26.69
N LEU A 385 13.93 2.01 26.11
CA LEU A 385 14.80 3.20 26.05
C LEU A 385 14.11 4.44 26.63
#